data_cc042c7abac38ae992b32f7c50970114
#
_entry.id   cc042c7abac38ae992b32f7c50970114
#
_cell.length_a   1.000
_cell.length_b   1.000
_cell.length_c   1.000
_cell.angle_alpha   90.00
_cell.angle_beta   90.00
_cell.angle_gamma   90.00
#
_symmetry.space_group_name_H-M   'P 1'
#
loop_
_entity.id
_entity.type
_entity.pdbx_description
1 polymer ?
#
loop_
_entity_poly.entity_id
_entity_poly.type
_entity_poly.pdbx_seq_one_letter_code
_entity_poly.pdbx_strand_id
1 'polypeptide(L)'
;SYTRYDLNNWEYFIINNGSSNSISLSLNLGRSSIDNPIFPRQGSEISFNVSLTPPYSLFDGIDYKSLSEVKGTDANYNASLRKRYNWIEYHKWKFKSKFYTALTGGQKCLVLMARADFGLLGHYNKYKKSPFETFFVGGDGMSGYSYNYYTDMVALRGYDNGSLTPMGQEGYAYSRFAMELRYPLMFENSTQIYALAFLEGGNAWTDVRKFNPFVMKRSAGVGVRIFLPMIGLMGIDWAYGFDKINGSTASGG
;
A
#
# COMPACT_ATOMS: atom_id res chain seq x y z
N SER A 1 -15.83 -1.76 -12.77
CA SER A 1 -14.94 -2.92 -12.99
C SER A 1 -15.59 -4.21 -12.51
N TYR A 2 -15.44 -5.30 -13.25
CA TYR A 2 -15.74 -6.66 -12.84
C TYR A 2 -14.44 -7.45 -12.80
N THR A 3 -14.19 -8.13 -11.71
CA THR A 3 -13.00 -8.98 -11.53
C THR A 3 -13.44 -10.34 -11.01
N ARG A 4 -12.95 -11.41 -11.63
CA ARG A 4 -13.10 -12.77 -11.16
C ARG A 4 -11.74 -13.29 -10.73
N TYR A 5 -11.69 -13.83 -9.52
CA TYR A 5 -10.52 -14.45 -8.93
C TYR A 5 -10.71 -15.96 -8.99
N ASP A 6 -9.91 -16.66 -9.80
CA ASP A 6 -9.90 -18.13 -9.86
C ASP A 6 -8.66 -18.62 -9.11
N LEU A 7 -8.90 -19.36 -8.02
CA LEU A 7 -7.89 -19.83 -7.09
C LEU A 7 -7.74 -21.35 -7.20
N ASN A 8 -6.53 -21.82 -7.52
CA ASN A 8 -6.18 -23.23 -7.61
C ASN A 8 -4.93 -23.52 -6.78
N ASN A 9 -5.05 -24.34 -5.73
CA ASN A 9 -3.97 -24.74 -4.83
C ASN A 9 -3.18 -23.57 -4.20
N TRP A 10 -3.88 -22.55 -3.74
CA TRP A 10 -3.29 -21.42 -3.06
C TRP A 10 -3.17 -21.71 -1.55
N GLU A 11 -2.09 -22.39 -1.16
CA GLU A 11 -1.88 -22.90 0.21
C GLU A 11 -1.83 -21.82 1.28
N TYR A 12 -1.41 -20.62 0.91
CA TYR A 12 -1.20 -19.49 1.86
C TYR A 12 -2.35 -18.47 1.85
N PHE A 13 -3.42 -18.77 1.14
CA PHE A 13 -4.57 -17.87 1.06
C PHE A 13 -5.78 -18.48 1.77
N ILE A 14 -6.66 -17.60 2.32
CA ILE A 14 -7.83 -18.04 3.08
C ILE A 14 -8.77 -18.95 2.30
N ILE A 15 -8.75 -18.86 0.95
CA ILE A 15 -9.48 -19.73 0.02
C ILE A 15 -8.47 -20.47 -0.84
N ASN A 16 -8.25 -21.74 -0.57
CA ASN A 16 -7.25 -22.54 -1.31
C ASN A 16 -7.70 -22.88 -2.73
N ASN A 17 -8.99 -23.16 -2.90
CA ASN A 17 -9.58 -23.55 -4.19
C ASN A 17 -10.99 -22.96 -4.33
N GLY A 18 -11.24 -22.34 -5.47
CA GLY A 18 -12.56 -21.78 -5.79
C GLY A 18 -12.48 -20.53 -6.64
N SER A 19 -13.62 -19.92 -6.86
CA SER A 19 -13.71 -18.62 -7.55
C SER A 19 -14.43 -17.60 -6.68
N SER A 20 -13.98 -16.36 -6.76
CA SER A 20 -14.62 -15.21 -6.13
C SER A 20 -14.88 -14.14 -7.17
N ASN A 21 -15.96 -13.42 -7.05
CA ASN A 21 -16.36 -12.38 -7.98
C ASN A 21 -16.39 -11.02 -7.26
N SER A 22 -15.98 -9.97 -7.93
CA SER A 22 -16.05 -8.61 -7.43
C SER A 22 -16.55 -7.66 -8.51
N ILE A 23 -17.55 -6.88 -8.19
CA ILE A 23 -17.99 -5.75 -9.00
C ILE A 23 -17.67 -4.50 -8.19
N SER A 24 -16.86 -3.60 -8.74
CA SER A 24 -16.49 -2.37 -8.04
C SER A 24 -16.72 -1.13 -8.89
N LEU A 25 -17.16 -0.08 -8.24
CA LEU A 25 -17.18 1.28 -8.77
C LEU A 25 -16.04 2.06 -8.13
N SER A 26 -15.18 2.64 -8.95
CA SER A 26 -14.05 3.43 -8.47
C SER A 26 -14.15 4.87 -8.95
N LEU A 27 -13.94 5.81 -8.04
CA LEU A 27 -13.80 7.23 -8.29
C LEU A 27 -12.37 7.64 -7.99
N ASN A 28 -11.71 8.26 -8.97
CA ASN A 28 -10.36 8.81 -8.81
C ASN A 28 -10.42 10.33 -9.01
N LEU A 29 -10.03 11.06 -7.99
CA LEU A 29 -9.87 12.51 -8.02
C LEU A 29 -8.40 12.81 -7.87
N GLY A 30 -7.84 13.61 -8.75
CA GLY A 30 -6.43 13.97 -8.73
C GLY A 30 -6.20 15.42 -9.12
N ARG A 31 -5.23 16.05 -8.47
CA ARG A 31 -4.71 17.36 -8.83
C ARG A 31 -3.19 17.30 -8.80
N SER A 32 -2.56 17.78 -9.87
CA SER A 32 -1.12 17.99 -9.93
C SER A 32 -0.84 19.43 -10.36
N SER A 33 0.06 20.08 -9.63
CA SER A 33 0.54 21.44 -9.90
C SER A 33 2.06 21.54 -9.87
N ILE A 34 2.74 20.41 -10.11
CA ILE A 34 4.21 20.33 -10.14
C ILE A 34 4.77 21.02 -11.39
N ASP A 35 5.91 21.67 -11.24
CA ASP A 35 6.59 22.37 -12.32
C ASP A 35 7.40 21.43 -13.25
N ASN A 36 7.85 20.29 -12.74
CA ASN A 36 8.65 19.32 -13.52
C ASN A 36 8.31 17.88 -13.07
N PRO A 37 8.05 16.95 -14.00
CA PRO A 37 7.66 15.58 -13.63
C PRO A 37 8.83 14.73 -13.08
N ILE A 38 10.10 15.05 -13.42
CA ILE A 38 11.26 14.25 -13.01
C ILE A 38 11.86 14.78 -11.72
N PHE A 39 12.08 16.09 -11.65
CA PHE A 39 12.61 16.77 -10.48
C PHE A 39 11.73 17.99 -10.14
N PRO A 40 10.57 17.76 -9.50
CA PRO A 40 9.74 18.86 -9.06
C PRO A 40 10.45 19.74 -8.04
N ARG A 41 10.41 21.05 -8.26
CA ARG A 41 10.99 22.06 -7.36
C ARG A 41 9.92 22.71 -6.49
N GLN A 42 8.70 22.79 -7.02
CA GLN A 42 7.56 23.39 -6.34
C GLN A 42 6.26 22.75 -6.80
N GLY A 43 5.22 22.94 -5.99
CA GLY A 43 3.89 22.47 -6.30
C GLY A 43 3.46 21.28 -5.46
N SER A 44 2.34 20.68 -5.84
CA SER A 44 1.76 19.56 -5.11
C SER A 44 1.11 18.55 -6.05
N GLU A 45 1.10 17.31 -5.60
CA GLU A 45 0.31 16.21 -6.18
C GLU A 45 -0.60 15.65 -5.09
N ILE A 46 -1.89 15.69 -5.32
CA ILE A 46 -2.88 15.16 -4.39
C ILE A 46 -3.78 14.21 -5.18
N SER A 47 -4.01 13.02 -4.64
CA SER A 47 -4.94 12.05 -5.21
C SER A 47 -5.81 11.42 -4.14
N PHE A 48 -7.07 11.25 -4.48
CA PHE A 48 -8.05 10.59 -3.65
C PHE A 48 -8.76 9.53 -4.49
N ASN A 49 -8.67 8.29 -4.05
CA ASN A 49 -9.31 7.16 -4.70
C ASN A 49 -10.31 6.52 -3.75
N VAL A 50 -11.51 6.28 -4.25
CA VAL A 50 -12.58 5.56 -3.54
C VAL A 50 -13.03 4.41 -4.42
N SER A 51 -13.01 3.18 -3.89
CA SER A 51 -13.54 2.00 -4.56
C SER A 51 -14.60 1.36 -3.69
N LEU A 52 -15.79 1.19 -4.23
CA LEU A 52 -16.95 0.64 -3.53
C LEU A 52 -17.48 -0.57 -4.28
N THR A 53 -17.80 -1.62 -3.55
CA THR A 53 -18.58 -2.74 -4.08
C THR A 53 -20.02 -2.68 -3.57
N PRO A 54 -20.99 -3.31 -4.24
CA PRO A 54 -22.31 -3.48 -3.66
C PRO A 54 -22.24 -4.24 -2.33
N PRO A 55 -23.04 -3.85 -1.32
CA PRO A 55 -23.09 -4.54 -0.03
C PRO A 55 -23.99 -5.80 -0.12
N TYR A 56 -23.51 -6.84 -0.78
CA TYR A 56 -24.27 -8.06 -1.05
C TYR A 56 -24.83 -8.69 0.22
N SER A 57 -24.07 -8.66 1.32
CA SER A 57 -24.47 -9.23 2.61
C SER A 57 -25.71 -8.61 3.23
N LEU A 58 -26.16 -7.46 2.73
CA LEU A 58 -27.41 -6.82 3.20
C LEU A 58 -28.65 -7.35 2.47
N PHE A 59 -28.48 -8.01 1.31
CA PHE A 59 -29.59 -8.36 0.42
C PHE A 59 -29.70 -9.85 0.14
N ASP A 60 -28.66 -10.65 0.37
CA ASP A 60 -28.59 -12.06 -0.04
C ASP A 60 -29.19 -13.04 0.96
N GLY A 61 -29.58 -12.57 2.15
CA GLY A 61 -30.21 -13.39 3.19
C GLY A 61 -29.31 -14.48 3.80
N ILE A 62 -27.98 -14.41 3.56
CA ILE A 62 -27.03 -15.39 4.07
C ILE A 62 -26.62 -15.04 5.51
N ASP A 63 -26.69 -16.03 6.42
CA ASP A 63 -26.14 -15.87 7.77
C ASP A 63 -24.62 -16.04 7.77
N TYR A 64 -23.90 -14.93 7.56
CA TYR A 64 -22.44 -14.87 7.57
C TYR A 64 -21.82 -15.15 8.93
N LYS A 65 -22.58 -14.98 10.03
CA LYS A 65 -22.09 -15.30 11.36
C LYS A 65 -21.88 -16.80 11.50
N SER A 66 -22.89 -17.60 11.19
CA SER A 66 -22.81 -19.07 11.22
C SER A 66 -21.71 -19.59 10.29
N LEU A 67 -21.57 -19.01 9.08
CA LEU A 67 -20.50 -19.39 8.16
C LEU A 67 -19.10 -19.05 8.70
N SER A 68 -18.97 -18.01 9.53
CA SER A 68 -17.68 -17.60 10.12
C SER A 68 -17.28 -18.45 11.33
N GLU A 69 -18.22 -19.16 11.95
CA GLU A 69 -17.98 -20.01 13.12
C GLU A 69 -17.54 -21.44 12.75
N VAL A 70 -17.64 -21.82 11.46
CA VAL A 70 -17.16 -23.12 10.96
C VAL A 70 -15.63 -23.18 11.07
N LYS A 71 -15.12 -24.19 11.80
CA LYS A 71 -13.69 -24.34 12.06
C LYS A 71 -12.95 -25.00 10.88
N GLY A 72 -11.67 -24.68 10.74
CA GLY A 72 -10.83 -25.24 9.67
C GLY A 72 -10.70 -26.75 9.67
N THR A 73 -11.02 -27.41 10.78
CA THR A 73 -11.05 -28.88 10.92
C THR A 73 -12.34 -29.53 10.42
N ASP A 74 -13.39 -28.74 10.18
CA ASP A 74 -14.69 -29.25 9.78
C ASP A 74 -14.71 -29.60 8.29
N ALA A 75 -15.35 -30.71 7.92
CA ALA A 75 -15.48 -31.15 6.53
C ALA A 75 -16.14 -30.10 5.61
N ASN A 76 -17.00 -29.26 6.17
CA ASN A 76 -17.71 -28.21 5.45
C ASN A 76 -16.97 -26.86 5.40
N TYR A 77 -15.76 -26.75 5.94
CA TYR A 77 -15.01 -25.49 6.02
C TYR A 77 -14.83 -24.83 4.66
N ASN A 78 -14.30 -25.59 3.68
CA ASN A 78 -14.08 -25.07 2.33
C ASN A 78 -15.38 -24.66 1.63
N ALA A 79 -16.47 -25.38 1.87
CA ALA A 79 -17.78 -25.01 1.33
C ALA A 79 -18.30 -23.70 1.95
N SER A 80 -18.10 -23.51 3.26
CA SER A 80 -18.45 -22.28 3.96
C SER A 80 -17.65 -21.09 3.46
N LEU A 81 -16.34 -21.25 3.23
CA LEU A 81 -15.49 -20.20 2.66
C LEU A 81 -15.93 -19.82 1.24
N ARG A 82 -16.19 -20.80 0.36
CA ARG A 82 -16.68 -20.55 -0.99
C ARG A 82 -17.99 -19.78 -0.98
N LYS A 83 -18.93 -20.16 -0.12
CA LYS A 83 -20.21 -19.46 0.03
C LYS A 83 -20.03 -18.04 0.57
N ARG A 84 -19.16 -17.86 1.57
CA ARG A 84 -18.87 -16.58 2.22
C ARG A 84 -18.22 -15.59 1.26
N TYR A 85 -17.31 -16.03 0.40
CA TYR A 85 -16.50 -15.18 -0.48
C TYR A 85 -16.84 -15.32 -1.96
N ASN A 86 -17.97 -15.89 -2.32
CA ASN A 86 -18.43 -15.96 -3.71
C ASN A 86 -18.54 -14.57 -4.34
N TRP A 87 -19.10 -13.62 -3.62
CA TRP A 87 -19.12 -12.22 -3.96
C TRP A 87 -18.34 -11.40 -2.94
N ILE A 88 -17.31 -10.72 -3.40
CA ILE A 88 -16.47 -9.88 -2.55
C ILE A 88 -17.14 -8.55 -2.33
N GLU A 89 -17.13 -8.08 -1.07
CA GLU A 89 -17.66 -6.78 -0.70
C GLU A 89 -16.65 -6.00 0.15
N TYR A 90 -16.46 -4.73 -0.19
CA TYR A 90 -15.60 -3.81 0.54
C TYR A 90 -15.89 -2.36 0.16
N HIS A 91 -15.40 -1.45 0.97
CA HIS A 91 -15.18 -0.06 0.61
C HIS A 91 -13.74 0.32 0.89
N LYS A 92 -13.03 0.82 -0.10
CA LYS A 92 -11.61 1.14 -0.05
C LYS A 92 -11.40 2.61 -0.31
N TRP A 93 -10.61 3.24 0.55
CA TRP A 93 -10.32 4.67 0.51
C TRP A 93 -8.81 4.85 0.51
N LYS A 94 -8.28 5.58 -0.46
CA LYS A 94 -6.86 5.91 -0.54
C LYS A 94 -6.69 7.41 -0.74
N PHE A 95 -5.88 8.00 0.10
CA PHE A 95 -5.44 9.38 -0.02
C PHE A 95 -3.92 9.40 -0.14
N LYS A 96 -3.40 10.13 -1.13
CA LYS A 96 -1.97 10.35 -1.31
C LYS A 96 -1.72 11.81 -1.58
N SER A 97 -0.72 12.37 -0.92
CA SER A 97 -0.31 13.75 -1.13
C SER A 97 1.21 13.87 -1.14
N LYS A 98 1.71 14.72 -2.02
CA LYS A 98 3.12 15.13 -2.07
C LYS A 98 3.17 16.64 -2.27
N PHE A 99 4.07 17.27 -1.55
CA PHE A 99 4.34 18.70 -1.63
C PHE A 99 5.82 18.91 -1.88
N TYR A 100 6.15 19.83 -2.77
CA TYR A 100 7.51 20.16 -3.14
C TYR A 100 7.76 21.64 -2.90
N THR A 101 8.89 21.94 -2.27
CA THR A 101 9.31 23.31 -1.96
C THR A 101 10.80 23.45 -2.17
N ALA A 102 11.21 24.36 -3.06
CA ALA A 102 12.60 24.73 -3.22
C ALA A 102 13.07 25.52 -1.98
N LEU A 103 14.11 25.04 -1.32
CA LEU A 103 14.67 25.68 -0.13
C LEU A 103 15.75 26.70 -0.50
N THR A 104 16.39 26.54 -1.65
CA THR A 104 17.42 27.43 -2.17
C THR A 104 17.10 27.85 -3.60
N GLY A 105 17.62 29.00 -4.02
CA GLY A 105 17.46 29.47 -5.40
C GLY A 105 18.51 28.91 -6.36
N GLY A 106 18.33 29.19 -7.66
CA GLY A 106 19.26 28.83 -8.72
C GLY A 106 18.99 27.49 -9.40
N GLN A 107 19.86 27.11 -10.32
CA GLN A 107 19.71 25.87 -11.09
C GLN A 107 19.93 24.60 -10.22
N LYS A 108 20.86 24.66 -9.28
CA LYS A 108 21.13 23.59 -8.30
C LYS A 108 20.42 23.89 -6.98
N CYS A 109 19.10 23.85 -6.99
CA CYS A 109 18.32 24.12 -5.79
C CYS A 109 18.14 22.86 -4.93
N LEU A 110 18.26 23.02 -3.62
CA LEU A 110 17.84 22.02 -2.65
C LEU A 110 16.32 22.03 -2.57
N VAL A 111 15.70 20.88 -2.70
CA VAL A 111 14.23 20.72 -2.65
C VAL A 111 13.83 19.85 -1.49
N LEU A 112 12.87 20.31 -0.72
CA LEU A 112 12.18 19.51 0.27
C LEU A 112 10.91 18.93 -0.36
N MET A 113 10.77 17.60 -0.31
CA MET A 113 9.52 16.90 -0.60
C MET A 113 8.94 16.36 0.70
N ALA A 114 7.66 16.64 0.94
CA ALA A 114 6.88 16.03 2.02
C ALA A 114 5.75 15.19 1.42
N ARG A 115 5.54 14.00 1.97
CA ARG A 115 4.52 13.04 1.52
C ARG A 115 3.71 12.54 2.69
N ALA A 116 2.39 12.40 2.48
CA ALA A 116 1.49 11.72 3.40
C ALA A 116 0.51 10.87 2.61
N ASP A 117 0.50 9.57 2.89
CA ASP A 117 -0.39 8.60 2.27
C ASP A 117 -1.18 7.86 3.34
N PHE A 118 -2.45 7.64 3.07
CA PHE A 118 -3.36 6.88 3.93
C PHE A 118 -4.19 5.92 3.09
N GLY A 119 -4.48 4.75 3.63
CA GLY A 119 -5.42 3.82 3.04
C GLY A 119 -6.26 3.14 4.11
N LEU A 120 -7.53 2.96 3.80
CA LEU A 120 -8.50 2.30 4.64
C LEU A 120 -9.30 1.31 3.78
N LEU A 121 -9.39 0.08 4.24
CA LEU A 121 -10.23 -0.97 3.66
C LEU A 121 -11.28 -1.38 4.68
N GLY A 122 -12.50 -0.96 4.46
CA GLY A 122 -13.62 -1.29 5.32
C GLY A 122 -14.50 -2.43 4.78
N HIS A 123 -15.46 -2.83 5.59
CA HIS A 123 -16.39 -3.91 5.30
C HIS A 123 -17.81 -3.50 5.70
N TYR A 124 -18.82 -3.99 4.99
CA TYR A 124 -20.22 -3.75 5.34
C TYR A 124 -20.70 -4.74 6.41
N ASN A 125 -20.16 -5.97 6.38
CA ASN A 125 -20.47 -7.01 7.36
C ASN A 125 -19.20 -7.47 8.09
N LYS A 126 -19.20 -7.40 9.43
CA LYS A 126 -18.05 -7.76 10.28
C LYS A 126 -17.58 -9.22 10.14
N TYR A 127 -18.49 -10.10 9.71
CA TYR A 127 -18.21 -11.52 9.48
C TYR A 127 -17.77 -11.84 8.05
N LYS A 128 -17.75 -10.84 7.14
CA LYS A 128 -17.39 -10.97 5.73
C LYS A 128 -16.35 -9.92 5.33
N LYS A 129 -15.22 -9.90 6.03
CA LYS A 129 -14.10 -9.03 5.63
C LYS A 129 -13.47 -9.56 4.35
N SER A 130 -13.22 -8.66 3.38
CA SER A 130 -12.55 -9.07 2.15
C SER A 130 -11.11 -9.50 2.42
N PRO A 131 -10.67 -10.67 1.95
CA PRO A 131 -9.28 -11.08 1.98
C PRO A 131 -8.48 -10.49 0.79
N PHE A 132 -9.17 -9.91 -0.19
CA PHE A 132 -8.60 -9.24 -1.34
C PHE A 132 -8.50 -7.74 -1.10
N GLU A 133 -7.70 -7.05 -1.90
CA GLU A 133 -7.53 -5.59 -1.87
C GLU A 133 -6.89 -5.03 -0.58
N THR A 134 -6.30 -5.89 0.23
CA THR A 134 -5.62 -5.52 1.47
C THR A 134 -4.32 -4.76 1.19
N PHE A 135 -3.73 -4.15 2.21
CA PHE A 135 -2.48 -3.41 2.10
C PHE A 135 -1.32 -4.26 2.61
N PHE A 136 -0.22 -4.25 1.83
CA PHE A 136 1.01 -4.94 2.16
C PHE A 136 2.12 -3.89 2.29
N VAL A 137 2.55 -3.61 3.53
CA VAL A 137 3.36 -2.45 3.86
C VAL A 137 4.78 -2.86 4.22
N GLY A 138 5.74 -2.18 3.62
CA GLY A 138 7.18 -2.40 3.80
C GLY A 138 7.92 -2.57 2.48
N GLY A 139 9.24 -2.40 2.53
CA GLY A 139 10.12 -2.61 1.40
C GLY A 139 10.12 -1.50 0.36
N ASP A 140 10.45 -1.86 -0.86
CA ASP A 140 10.56 -0.97 -2.02
C ASP A 140 9.22 -0.66 -2.71
N GLY A 141 8.16 -1.38 -2.35
CA GLY A 141 6.83 -1.25 -2.96
C GLY A 141 6.70 -1.93 -4.32
N MET A 142 7.69 -2.71 -4.73
CA MET A 142 7.64 -3.50 -5.95
C MET A 142 7.02 -4.87 -5.67
N SER A 143 6.16 -5.34 -6.58
CA SER A 143 5.32 -6.52 -6.38
C SER A 143 6.02 -7.87 -6.58
N GLY A 144 7.35 -7.90 -6.75
CA GLY A 144 8.07 -9.06 -7.25
C GLY A 144 8.01 -10.34 -6.40
N TYR A 145 7.62 -10.26 -5.12
CA TYR A 145 7.63 -11.39 -4.18
C TYR A 145 6.45 -11.39 -3.20
N SER A 146 5.32 -10.78 -3.56
CA SER A 146 4.12 -10.91 -2.73
C SER A 146 3.41 -12.23 -3.04
N TYR A 147 3.21 -13.06 -2.03
CA TYR A 147 2.34 -14.24 -2.10
C TYR A 147 0.87 -13.87 -2.34
N ASN A 148 0.51 -12.60 -2.19
CA ASN A 148 -0.84 -12.08 -2.36
C ASN A 148 -0.90 -11.14 -3.58
N TYR A 149 -1.18 -11.70 -4.75
CA TYR A 149 -1.27 -10.96 -6.03
C TYR A 149 -2.35 -9.87 -6.07
N TYR A 150 -3.23 -9.80 -5.08
CA TYR A 150 -4.38 -8.89 -5.03
C TYR A 150 -4.29 -7.87 -3.90
N THR A 151 -3.08 -7.54 -3.49
CA THR A 151 -2.84 -6.56 -2.44
C THR A 151 -2.23 -5.28 -2.99
N ASP A 152 -2.53 -4.16 -2.38
CA ASP A 152 -1.86 -2.89 -2.64
C ASP A 152 -0.51 -2.86 -1.91
N MET A 153 0.57 -2.82 -2.68
CA MET A 153 1.92 -2.69 -2.15
C MET A 153 2.17 -1.25 -1.73
N VAL A 154 2.62 -1.06 -0.50
CA VAL A 154 2.96 0.25 0.06
C VAL A 154 4.41 0.23 0.51
N ALA A 155 5.27 0.95 -0.21
CA ALA A 155 6.68 1.04 0.13
C ALA A 155 6.90 1.73 1.47
N LEU A 156 7.80 1.18 2.28
CA LEU A 156 8.42 1.85 3.41
C LEU A 156 9.88 1.38 3.46
N ARG A 157 10.78 2.24 3.00
CA ARG A 157 12.20 1.92 2.86
C ARG A 157 12.85 1.68 4.22
N GLY A 158 13.82 0.77 4.29
CA GLY A 158 14.48 0.37 5.55
C GLY A 158 13.78 -0.77 6.28
N TYR A 159 12.75 -1.36 5.68
CA TYR A 159 12.04 -2.54 6.17
C TYR A 159 11.88 -3.54 5.02
N ASP A 160 11.85 -4.82 5.34
CA ASP A 160 11.61 -5.87 4.35
C ASP A 160 10.20 -5.76 3.73
N ASN A 161 10.04 -6.30 2.53
CA ASN A 161 8.78 -6.29 1.81
C ASN A 161 7.66 -6.90 2.66
N GLY A 162 6.62 -6.09 2.92
CA GLY A 162 5.44 -6.49 3.68
C GLY A 162 5.65 -6.75 5.17
N SER A 163 6.83 -6.52 5.69
CA SER A 163 7.16 -6.84 7.09
C SER A 163 6.36 -6.09 8.15
N LEU A 164 5.78 -4.94 7.77
CA LEU A 164 4.92 -4.16 8.66
C LEU A 164 3.47 -4.63 8.65
N THR A 165 3.08 -5.41 7.65
CA THR A 165 1.79 -6.10 7.67
C THR A 165 1.92 -7.34 8.55
N PRO A 166 1.11 -7.51 9.60
CA PRO A 166 1.23 -8.63 10.51
C PRO A 166 1.20 -9.96 9.77
N MET A 167 2.12 -10.86 10.11
CA MET A 167 2.27 -12.16 9.45
C MET A 167 0.99 -12.99 9.60
N GLY A 168 0.47 -13.51 8.47
CA GLY A 168 -0.78 -14.26 8.44
C GLY A 168 -2.05 -13.43 8.67
N GLN A 169 -1.94 -12.11 8.62
CA GLN A 169 -3.05 -11.18 8.75
C GLN A 169 -3.02 -10.19 7.61
N GLU A 170 -4.18 -9.72 7.22
CA GLU A 170 -4.31 -8.72 6.17
C GLU A 170 -4.24 -7.31 6.77
N GLY A 171 -3.59 -6.38 6.06
CA GLY A 171 -3.59 -4.96 6.37
C GLY A 171 -4.88 -4.30 5.90
N TYR A 172 -5.70 -3.82 6.82
CA TYR A 172 -6.95 -3.11 6.51
C TYR A 172 -6.81 -1.59 6.59
N ALA A 173 -5.73 -1.10 7.15
CA ALA A 173 -5.40 0.31 7.15
C ALA A 173 -3.90 0.50 7.07
N TYR A 174 -3.46 1.61 6.50
CA TYR A 174 -2.07 2.03 6.57
C TYR A 174 -1.93 3.55 6.65
N SER A 175 -0.81 3.99 7.21
CA SER A 175 -0.30 5.36 7.06
C SER A 175 1.15 5.31 6.60
N ARG A 176 1.55 6.29 5.80
CA ARG A 176 2.92 6.52 5.40
C ARG A 176 3.19 8.00 5.32
N PHE A 177 4.28 8.42 5.95
CA PHE A 177 4.83 9.76 5.85
C PHE A 177 6.25 9.67 5.30
N ALA A 178 6.65 10.62 4.50
CA ALA A 178 8.02 10.74 4.06
C ALA A 178 8.43 12.20 3.92
N MET A 179 9.65 12.50 4.28
CA MET A 179 10.33 13.76 4.00
C MET A 179 11.61 13.45 3.25
N GLU A 180 11.83 14.09 2.12
CA GLU A 180 13.04 13.91 1.33
C GLU A 180 13.68 15.27 1.03
N LEU A 181 14.99 15.38 1.30
CA LEU A 181 15.83 16.45 0.80
C LEU A 181 16.49 16.00 -0.49
N ARG A 182 16.23 16.67 -1.58
CA ARG A 182 16.69 16.34 -2.92
C ARG A 182 17.66 17.39 -3.44
N TYR A 183 18.81 16.97 -3.93
CA TYR A 183 19.84 17.85 -4.49
C TYR A 183 20.23 17.41 -5.89
N PRO A 184 20.16 18.29 -6.90
CA PRO A 184 20.54 17.99 -8.27
C PRO A 184 22.06 17.94 -8.42
N LEU A 185 22.58 16.79 -8.88
CA LEU A 185 24.00 16.61 -9.17
C LEU A 185 24.33 17.00 -10.61
N MET A 186 23.51 16.47 -11.55
CA MET A 186 23.66 16.72 -12.98
C MET A 186 22.29 16.96 -13.61
N PHE A 187 22.17 18.02 -14.39
CA PHE A 187 20.98 18.35 -15.16
C PHE A 187 21.39 18.73 -16.57
N GLU A 188 21.51 17.74 -17.41
CA GLU A 188 21.70 17.88 -18.85
C GLU A 188 20.42 17.50 -19.60
N ASN A 189 20.31 17.91 -20.87
CA ASN A 189 19.10 17.70 -21.67
C ASN A 189 18.71 16.22 -21.80
N SER A 190 19.67 15.31 -21.73
CA SER A 190 19.47 13.86 -21.90
C SER A 190 19.59 13.05 -20.61
N THR A 191 20.16 13.64 -19.56
CA THR A 191 20.43 12.89 -18.32
C THR A 191 20.21 13.79 -17.11
N GLN A 192 19.42 13.31 -16.16
CA GLN A 192 19.20 14.02 -14.91
C GLN A 192 19.58 13.09 -13.75
N ILE A 193 20.48 13.57 -12.89
CA ILE A 193 20.94 12.82 -11.71
C ILE A 193 20.75 13.69 -10.49
N TYR A 194 20.08 13.15 -9.47
CA TYR A 194 19.95 13.82 -8.18
C TYR A 194 20.15 12.86 -7.01
N ALA A 195 20.77 13.36 -5.97
CA ALA A 195 20.87 12.68 -4.69
C ALA A 195 19.69 13.05 -3.80
N LEU A 196 19.37 12.18 -2.87
CA LEU A 196 18.35 12.44 -1.86
C LEU A 196 18.74 11.83 -0.51
N ALA A 197 18.31 12.48 0.56
CA ALA A 197 18.28 11.94 1.91
C ALA A 197 16.83 11.94 2.37
N PHE A 198 16.41 10.93 3.11
CA PHE A 198 15.02 10.81 3.50
C PHE A 198 14.82 10.30 4.92
N LEU A 199 13.68 10.70 5.46
CA LEU A 199 13.07 10.16 6.66
C LEU A 199 11.69 9.62 6.27
N GLU A 200 11.40 8.38 6.65
CA GLU A 200 10.08 7.78 6.45
C GLU A 200 9.51 7.26 7.76
N GLY A 201 8.20 7.23 7.83
CA GLY A 201 7.47 6.61 8.93
C GLY A 201 6.14 6.08 8.45
N GLY A 202 5.75 4.92 8.92
CA GLY A 202 4.49 4.32 8.53
C GLY A 202 4.15 3.08 9.34
N ASN A 203 2.95 2.59 9.16
CA ASN A 203 2.50 1.37 9.81
C ASN A 203 1.29 0.78 9.06
N ALA A 204 0.99 -0.49 9.38
CA ALA A 204 -0.22 -1.19 8.95
C ALA A 204 -1.04 -1.65 10.16
N TRP A 205 -2.36 -1.70 9.99
CA TRP A 205 -3.30 -2.17 11.00
C TRP A 205 -4.24 -3.22 10.42
N THR A 206 -4.52 -4.25 11.22
CA THR A 206 -5.46 -5.33 10.90
C THR A 206 -6.92 -4.95 11.17
N ASP A 207 -7.14 -3.84 11.85
CA ASP A 207 -8.47 -3.31 12.15
C ASP A 207 -8.48 -1.79 11.99
N VAL A 208 -9.37 -1.30 11.14
CA VAL A 208 -9.56 0.16 10.90
C VAL A 208 -9.89 0.91 12.20
N ARG A 209 -10.54 0.25 13.18
CA ARG A 209 -10.86 0.86 14.47
C ARG A 209 -9.64 1.14 15.33
N LYS A 210 -8.53 0.42 15.09
CA LYS A 210 -7.25 0.60 15.80
C LYS A 210 -6.31 1.56 15.07
N PHE A 211 -6.76 2.16 13.97
CA PHE A 211 -5.96 3.06 13.17
C PHE A 211 -5.57 4.30 13.98
N ASN A 212 -4.25 4.48 14.14
CA ASN A 212 -3.65 5.67 14.72
C ASN A 212 -2.43 6.07 13.87
N PRO A 213 -2.54 7.08 13.01
CA PRO A 213 -1.49 7.43 12.05
C PRO A 213 -0.17 7.87 12.69
N PHE A 214 -0.17 8.23 13.99
CA PHE A 214 1.03 8.64 14.72
C PHE A 214 1.80 7.47 15.36
N VAL A 215 1.23 6.28 15.39
CA VAL A 215 1.94 5.05 15.78
C VAL A 215 2.63 4.50 14.54
N MET A 216 3.88 4.92 14.32
CA MET A 216 4.61 4.61 13.10
C MET A 216 5.96 3.94 13.38
N LYS A 217 6.39 3.11 12.46
CA LYS A 217 7.74 2.56 12.36
C LYS A 217 8.57 3.49 11.48
N ARG A 218 9.73 3.91 11.95
CA ARG A 218 10.54 5.00 11.36
C ARG A 218 11.77 4.44 10.69
N SER A 219 12.18 5.07 9.62
CA SER A 219 13.42 4.78 8.90
C SER A 219 14.07 6.05 8.37
N ALA A 220 15.35 5.95 8.07
CA ALA A 220 16.09 6.99 7.38
C ALA A 220 17.00 6.37 6.34
N GLY A 221 17.38 7.14 5.35
CA GLY A 221 18.29 6.66 4.32
C GLY A 221 18.72 7.73 3.35
N VAL A 222 19.54 7.31 2.41
CA VAL A 222 20.05 8.12 1.30
C VAL A 222 19.84 7.38 -0.01
N GLY A 223 19.77 8.10 -1.10
CA GLY A 223 19.62 7.48 -2.40
C GLY A 223 20.04 8.37 -3.54
N VAL A 224 20.13 7.77 -4.71
CA VAL A 224 20.41 8.45 -5.97
C VAL A 224 19.34 8.08 -6.99
N ARG A 225 18.94 9.06 -7.77
CA ARG A 225 18.01 8.88 -8.90
C ARG A 225 18.72 9.30 -10.17
N ILE A 226 18.57 8.47 -11.19
CA ILE A 226 19.15 8.67 -12.52
C ILE A 226 18.01 8.55 -13.53
N PHE A 227 17.74 9.61 -14.24
CA PHE A 227 16.82 9.60 -15.36
C PHE A 227 17.58 9.51 -16.67
N LEU A 228 17.25 8.50 -17.47
CA LEU A 228 17.74 8.29 -18.83
C LEU A 228 16.53 8.18 -19.78
N PRO A 229 16.46 8.95 -20.88
CA PRO A 229 15.28 9.00 -21.75
C PRO A 229 14.84 7.64 -22.30
N MET A 230 15.78 6.72 -22.54
CA MET A 230 15.48 5.39 -23.09
C MET A 230 15.05 4.35 -22.04
N ILE A 231 15.41 4.55 -20.78
CA ILE A 231 15.22 3.57 -19.69
C ILE A 231 14.20 4.09 -18.68
N GLY A 232 14.07 5.42 -18.54
CA GLY A 232 13.21 6.05 -17.54
C GLY A 232 13.98 6.42 -16.26
N LEU A 233 13.27 6.55 -15.15
CA LEU A 233 13.82 6.91 -13.86
C LEU A 233 14.22 5.64 -13.09
N MET A 234 15.52 5.51 -12.81
CA MET A 234 16.10 4.47 -11.96
C MET A 234 16.47 5.05 -10.60
N GLY A 235 16.45 4.24 -9.56
CA GLY A 235 16.83 4.65 -8.21
C GLY A 235 17.56 3.54 -7.45
N ILE A 236 18.53 3.96 -6.65
CA ILE A 236 19.22 3.12 -5.67
C ILE A 236 19.09 3.82 -4.34
N ASP A 237 18.54 3.12 -3.35
CA ASP A 237 18.37 3.60 -1.98
C ASP A 237 19.11 2.68 -1.01
N TRP A 238 19.76 3.28 -0.03
CA TRP A 238 20.18 2.62 1.18
C TRP A 238 19.40 3.19 2.35
N ALA A 239 18.76 2.32 3.14
CA ALA A 239 17.88 2.72 4.22
C ALA A 239 18.03 1.83 5.44
N TYR A 240 17.79 2.40 6.61
CA TYR A 240 17.81 1.70 7.89
C TYR A 240 16.51 1.96 8.68
N GLY A 241 15.86 0.88 9.13
CA GLY A 241 14.68 0.94 9.99
C GLY A 241 15.08 0.96 11.47
N PHE A 242 14.59 1.95 12.21
CA PHE A 242 14.95 2.15 13.61
C PHE A 242 14.10 1.31 14.58
N ASP A 243 12.88 1.03 14.20
CA ASP A 243 11.91 0.42 15.12
C ASP A 243 11.78 -1.07 14.80
N LYS A 244 11.86 -1.89 15.86
CA LYS A 244 11.68 -3.34 15.73
C LYS A 244 10.26 -3.70 15.27
N ILE A 245 10.18 -4.72 14.44
CA ILE A 245 8.91 -5.29 14.00
C ILE A 245 8.46 -6.30 15.07
N ASN A 246 7.17 -6.31 15.42
CA ASN A 246 6.62 -7.25 16.39
C ASN A 246 6.90 -8.70 15.95
N GLY A 247 7.61 -9.45 16.80
CA GLY A 247 8.00 -10.84 16.55
C GLY A 247 9.39 -11.04 15.92
N SER A 248 10.10 -9.96 15.57
CA SER A 248 11.49 -10.01 15.10
C SER A 248 12.45 -9.50 16.17
N THR A 249 13.59 -10.18 16.33
CA THR A 249 14.73 -9.69 17.14
C THR A 249 15.60 -8.71 16.34
N ALA A 250 15.43 -8.66 15.02
CA ALA A 250 16.16 -7.77 14.13
C ALA A 250 15.43 -6.42 14.01
N SER A 251 16.15 -5.31 14.17
CA SER A 251 15.81 -4.03 13.55
C SER A 251 15.88 -4.26 12.03
N GLY A 252 14.89 -3.77 11.28
CA GLY A 252 14.94 -3.83 9.82
C GLY A 252 16.27 -3.24 9.33
N GLY A 253 17.04 -3.98 8.59
CA GLY A 253 18.31 -3.55 8.04
C GLY A 253 18.51 -4.14 6.68
#